data_c79edfdd78468ca728cc6b7ecabfaf11
#
_entry.id   c79edfdd78468ca728cc6b7ecabfaf11
#
_cell.length_a   1.000
_cell.length_b   1.000
_cell.length_c   1.000
_cell.angle_alpha   90.00
_cell.angle_beta   90.00
_cell.angle_gamma   90.00
#
_symmetry.space_group_name_H-M   'P 1'
#
loop_
_entity.id
_entity.type
_entity.pdbx_description
1 polymer ?
#
loop_
_entity_poly.entity_id
_entity_poly.type
_entity_poly.pdbx_seq_one_letter_code
_entity_poly.pdbx_strand_id
1 'polypeptide(L)'
;MEWSKLKNIILLLLVSVNAFLLILVGVQESRAARYEEDTRQAAVRVLEQSGITFGPERVPQEAGLSPLTVTRDRESEAIVAQTLLGDVSREGENDVRHRYSSVQGTAEFSMNGTFSVRFQPGAWVKEHERPYEDASQSCLERIDFQGTLISSESGERPGQTVLTYYQNWEGTPLFSCQVTLLWQDDTLLRMEGQRLSGTVTSSSEEETLSAATVLVRFLAGVTEGGFVCSRIDEMNAGYLIVSGTTRPVELTPVWRITTDSGAY
;
A
#
# COMPACT_ATOMS: atom_id res chain seq x y z
N MET A 1 -34.31 -38.97 40.29
CA MET A 1 -35.06 -38.19 39.30
C MET A 1 -34.81 -36.68 39.35
N GLU A 2 -34.13 -36.17 40.33
CA GLU A 2 -33.92 -34.70 40.48
C GLU A 2 -32.68 -34.18 39.75
N TRP A 3 -31.65 -34.95 39.59
CA TRP A 3 -30.39 -34.57 38.93
C TRP A 3 -30.58 -34.19 37.46
N SER A 4 -31.45 -34.90 36.75
CA SER A 4 -31.78 -34.62 35.34
C SER A 4 -32.53 -33.29 35.18
N LYS A 5 -33.44 -32.97 36.12
CA LYS A 5 -34.17 -31.69 36.12
C LYS A 5 -33.23 -30.51 36.39
N LEU A 6 -32.31 -30.67 37.35
CA LEU A 6 -31.32 -29.65 37.72
C LEU A 6 -30.39 -29.35 36.53
N LYS A 7 -29.90 -30.39 35.85
CA LYS A 7 -29.08 -30.27 34.65
C LYS A 7 -29.79 -29.50 33.53
N ASN A 8 -31.08 -29.81 33.29
CA ASN A 8 -31.85 -29.13 32.25
C ASN A 8 -32.11 -27.66 32.57
N ILE A 9 -32.33 -27.32 33.85
CA ILE A 9 -32.51 -25.93 34.32
C ILE A 9 -31.20 -25.16 34.10
N ILE A 10 -30.06 -25.72 34.49
CA ILE A 10 -28.75 -25.10 34.30
C ILE A 10 -28.46 -24.88 32.81
N LEU A 11 -28.75 -25.88 31.96
CA LEU A 11 -28.55 -25.81 30.51
C LEU A 11 -29.44 -24.72 29.90
N LEU A 12 -30.72 -24.65 30.30
CA LEU A 12 -31.65 -23.63 29.83
C LEU A 12 -31.22 -22.22 30.24
N LEU A 13 -30.76 -22.05 31.49
CA LEU A 13 -30.23 -20.80 31.98
C LEU A 13 -28.96 -20.38 31.18
N LEU A 14 -28.04 -21.31 30.92
CA LEU A 14 -26.85 -21.04 30.17
C LEU A 14 -27.17 -20.64 28.71
N VAL A 15 -28.12 -21.31 28.06
CA VAL A 15 -28.59 -20.97 26.70
C VAL A 15 -29.24 -19.58 26.71
N SER A 16 -30.05 -19.27 27.71
CA SER A 16 -30.73 -17.98 27.82
C SER A 16 -29.75 -16.82 28.03
N VAL A 17 -28.72 -17.01 28.86
CA VAL A 17 -27.65 -16.02 29.07
C VAL A 17 -26.85 -15.81 27.80
N ASN A 18 -26.45 -16.89 27.10
CA ASN A 18 -25.74 -16.77 25.83
C ASN A 18 -26.58 -16.07 24.74
N ALA A 19 -27.87 -16.43 24.62
CA ALA A 19 -28.77 -15.76 23.69
C ALA A 19 -28.91 -14.25 24.01
N PHE A 20 -29.04 -13.91 25.28
CA PHE A 20 -29.07 -12.51 25.72
C PHE A 20 -27.79 -11.75 25.37
N LEU A 21 -26.63 -12.35 25.64
CA LEU A 21 -25.32 -11.76 25.29
C LEU A 21 -25.17 -11.57 23.77
N LEU A 22 -25.58 -12.53 22.95
CA LEU A 22 -25.56 -12.42 21.49
C LEU A 22 -26.45 -11.27 21.00
N ILE A 23 -27.65 -11.11 21.56
CA ILE A 23 -28.54 -10.01 21.22
C ILE A 23 -27.90 -8.68 21.63
N LEU A 24 -27.28 -8.60 22.81
CA LEU A 24 -26.63 -7.39 23.30
C LEU A 24 -25.46 -6.97 22.42
N VAL A 25 -24.60 -7.92 22.03
CA VAL A 25 -23.49 -7.70 21.09
C VAL A 25 -24.01 -7.21 19.74
N GLY A 26 -25.01 -7.89 19.17
CA GLY A 26 -25.59 -7.50 17.87
C GLY A 26 -26.23 -6.10 17.88
N VAL A 27 -26.86 -5.70 18.99
CA VAL A 27 -27.39 -4.34 19.15
C VAL A 27 -26.26 -3.31 19.26
N GLN A 28 -25.17 -3.64 19.96
CA GLN A 28 -24.01 -2.77 20.11
C GLN A 28 -23.29 -2.57 18.75
N GLU A 29 -23.04 -3.64 17.99
CA GLU A 29 -22.46 -3.57 16.66
C GLU A 29 -23.33 -2.74 15.69
N SER A 30 -24.65 -2.94 15.72
CA SER A 30 -25.57 -2.16 14.90
C SER A 30 -25.57 -0.67 15.24
N ARG A 31 -25.39 -0.32 16.52
CA ARG A 31 -25.27 1.09 16.95
C ARG A 31 -23.93 1.69 16.52
N ALA A 32 -22.84 0.96 16.66
CA ALA A 32 -21.53 1.39 16.23
C ALA A 32 -21.51 1.66 14.71
N ALA A 33 -22.00 0.74 13.90
CA ALA A 33 -22.09 0.89 12.45
C ALA A 33 -22.93 2.11 12.02
N ARG A 34 -24.06 2.38 12.69
CA ARG A 34 -24.87 3.59 12.41
C ARG A 34 -24.13 4.86 12.80
N TYR A 35 -23.46 4.89 13.93
CA TYR A 35 -22.69 6.05 14.38
C TYR A 35 -21.54 6.37 13.40
N GLU A 36 -20.83 5.36 12.89
CA GLU A 36 -19.79 5.52 11.88
C GLU A 36 -20.36 6.10 10.57
N GLU A 37 -21.51 5.58 10.11
CA GLU A 37 -22.16 6.06 8.90
C GLU A 37 -22.63 7.52 9.06
N ASP A 38 -23.27 7.85 10.18
CA ASP A 38 -23.71 9.22 10.47
C ASP A 38 -22.51 10.19 10.53
N THR A 39 -21.37 9.74 11.09
CA THR A 39 -20.14 10.52 11.21
C THR A 39 -19.49 10.75 9.84
N ARG A 40 -19.46 9.72 8.98
CA ARG A 40 -18.97 9.84 7.59
C ARG A 40 -19.81 10.84 6.78
N GLN A 41 -21.13 10.71 6.86
CA GLN A 41 -22.03 11.63 6.17
C GLN A 41 -21.92 13.07 6.70
N ALA A 42 -21.70 13.24 8.01
CA ALA A 42 -21.47 14.55 8.60
C ALA A 42 -20.16 15.18 8.08
N ALA A 43 -19.07 14.40 8.00
CA ALA A 43 -17.79 14.87 7.46
C ALA A 43 -17.92 15.32 5.98
N VAL A 44 -18.61 14.53 5.16
CA VAL A 44 -18.87 14.90 3.75
C VAL A 44 -19.69 16.18 3.64
N ARG A 45 -20.74 16.35 4.44
CA ARG A 45 -21.54 17.59 4.45
C ARG A 45 -20.70 18.81 4.81
N VAL A 46 -19.74 18.71 5.72
CA VAL A 46 -18.83 19.80 6.09
C VAL A 46 -17.90 20.16 4.92
N LEU A 47 -17.39 19.16 4.17
CA LEU A 47 -16.61 19.38 2.95
C LEU A 47 -17.45 20.10 1.89
N GLU A 48 -18.67 19.65 1.61
CA GLU A 48 -19.57 20.26 0.64
C GLU A 48 -19.92 21.72 0.98
N GLN A 49 -20.16 22.01 2.27
CA GLN A 49 -20.37 23.38 2.74
C GLN A 49 -19.15 24.29 2.53
N SER A 50 -17.96 23.69 2.47
CA SER A 50 -16.70 24.39 2.18
C SER A 50 -16.34 24.41 0.69
N GLY A 51 -17.23 23.92 -0.18
CA GLY A 51 -17.06 23.91 -1.63
C GLY A 51 -16.24 22.74 -2.17
N ILE A 52 -15.98 21.72 -1.35
CA ILE A 52 -15.24 20.51 -1.77
C ILE A 52 -16.23 19.37 -1.96
N THR A 53 -16.27 18.80 -3.16
CA THR A 53 -17.16 17.67 -3.47
C THR A 53 -16.48 16.33 -3.20
N PHE A 54 -17.16 15.43 -2.46
CA PHE A 54 -16.74 14.05 -2.25
C PHE A 54 -17.98 13.19 -2.01
N GLY A 55 -18.13 12.07 -2.75
CA GLY A 55 -19.28 11.19 -2.58
C GLY A 55 -19.21 10.42 -1.25
N PRO A 56 -20.27 10.39 -0.44
CA PRO A 56 -20.26 9.66 0.85
C PRO A 56 -19.99 8.16 0.67
N GLU A 57 -20.38 7.58 -0.46
CA GLU A 57 -20.12 6.17 -0.81
C GLU A 57 -18.63 5.89 -1.11
N ARG A 58 -17.83 6.92 -1.35
CA ARG A 58 -16.38 6.83 -1.59
C ARG A 58 -15.55 6.97 -0.34
N VAL A 59 -16.16 7.34 0.78
CA VAL A 59 -15.45 7.40 2.06
C VAL A 59 -15.20 5.97 2.52
N PRO A 60 -13.93 5.52 2.63
CA PRO A 60 -13.63 4.16 3.03
C PRO A 60 -14.17 3.85 4.44
N GLN A 61 -14.49 2.58 4.66
CA GLN A 61 -14.64 2.06 6.01
C GLN A 61 -13.27 2.09 6.70
N GLU A 62 -13.26 2.08 8.03
CA GLU A 62 -12.01 2.12 8.78
C GLU A 62 -11.05 1.01 8.30
N ALA A 63 -9.81 1.39 8.05
CA ALA A 63 -8.84 0.46 7.49
C ALA A 63 -8.27 -0.52 8.55
N GLY A 64 -8.47 -0.26 9.84
CA GLY A 64 -7.96 -1.11 10.92
C GLY A 64 -6.44 -1.32 10.87
N LEU A 65 -5.68 -0.40 10.28
CA LEU A 65 -4.25 -0.53 10.14
C LEU A 65 -3.53 -0.15 11.43
N SER A 66 -2.63 -1.02 11.90
CA SER A 66 -1.74 -0.74 13.03
C SER A 66 -0.31 -0.47 12.53
N PRO A 67 0.48 0.35 13.25
CA PRO A 67 1.88 0.53 12.94
C PRO A 67 2.64 -0.79 12.95
N LEU A 68 3.51 -1.00 11.95
CA LEU A 68 4.29 -2.21 11.81
C LEU A 68 5.78 -1.90 11.87
N THR A 69 6.54 -2.85 12.41
CA THR A 69 8.00 -2.83 12.38
C THR A 69 8.48 -3.99 11.53
N VAL A 70 9.26 -3.71 10.49
CA VAL A 70 9.72 -4.68 9.50
C VAL A 70 11.23 -4.77 9.49
N THR A 71 11.76 -5.97 9.65
CA THR A 71 13.19 -6.23 9.43
C THR A 71 13.42 -6.53 7.96
N ARG A 72 14.18 -5.66 7.28
CA ARG A 72 14.50 -5.82 5.86
C ARG A 72 15.32 -7.06 5.60
N ASP A 73 14.95 -7.79 4.57
CA ASP A 73 15.73 -8.87 3.99
C ASP A 73 16.62 -8.33 2.85
N ARG A 74 17.94 -8.33 3.08
CA ARG A 74 18.95 -7.94 2.08
C ARG A 74 19.45 -9.12 1.24
N GLU A 75 19.27 -10.34 1.71
CA GLU A 75 19.69 -11.53 0.96
C GLU A 75 18.85 -11.67 -0.31
N SER A 76 17.60 -11.18 -0.28
CA SER A 76 16.71 -11.13 -1.45
C SER A 76 17.25 -10.24 -2.60
N GLU A 77 18.16 -9.29 -2.35
CA GLU A 77 18.72 -8.40 -3.38
C GLU A 77 19.49 -9.21 -4.45
N ALA A 78 20.29 -10.18 -4.03
CA ALA A 78 21.04 -11.06 -4.96
C ALA A 78 20.08 -11.93 -5.79
N ILE A 79 19.01 -12.44 -5.17
CA ILE A 79 17.99 -13.25 -5.84
C ILE A 79 17.27 -12.40 -6.91
N VAL A 80 16.91 -11.16 -6.56
CA VAL A 80 16.28 -10.22 -7.49
C VAL A 80 17.20 -9.90 -8.67
N ALA A 81 18.48 -9.60 -8.40
CA ALA A 81 19.46 -9.34 -9.45
C ALA A 81 19.61 -10.55 -10.39
N GLN A 82 19.70 -11.77 -9.84
CA GLN A 82 19.79 -12.99 -10.60
C GLN A 82 18.51 -13.28 -11.42
N THR A 83 17.35 -13.04 -10.84
CA THR A 83 16.05 -13.23 -11.53
C THR A 83 15.91 -12.29 -12.73
N LEU A 84 16.37 -11.04 -12.60
CA LEU A 84 16.24 -10.03 -13.64
C LEU A 84 17.34 -10.08 -14.69
N LEU A 85 18.56 -10.44 -14.30
CA LEU A 85 19.77 -10.31 -15.13
C LEU A 85 20.49 -11.64 -15.41
N GLY A 86 19.95 -12.78 -14.93
CA GLY A 86 20.59 -14.09 -15.08
C GLY A 86 21.83 -14.24 -14.21
N ASP A 87 22.88 -14.89 -14.72
CA ASP A 87 24.12 -15.07 -13.98
C ASP A 87 24.80 -13.74 -13.70
N VAL A 88 24.77 -13.30 -12.46
CA VAL A 88 25.34 -12.01 -12.03
C VAL A 88 26.62 -12.20 -11.24
N SER A 89 27.56 -11.27 -11.42
CA SER A 89 28.72 -11.08 -10.56
C SER A 89 28.48 -9.88 -9.65
N ARG A 90 28.80 -10.03 -8.35
CA ARG A 90 28.74 -8.90 -7.40
C ARG A 90 30.03 -8.10 -7.50
N GLU A 91 29.90 -6.78 -7.71
CA GLU A 91 31.02 -5.84 -7.77
C GLU A 91 31.13 -5.06 -6.47
N GLY A 92 32.32 -5.12 -5.84
CA GLY A 92 32.69 -4.33 -4.66
C GLY A 92 32.09 -4.81 -3.34
N GLU A 93 32.83 -4.56 -2.28
CA GLU A 93 32.43 -4.82 -0.89
C GLU A 93 32.08 -3.51 -0.17
N ASN A 94 30.98 -2.88 -0.56
CA ASN A 94 30.49 -1.72 0.18
C ASN A 94 29.13 -2.05 0.81
N ASP A 95 29.05 -2.02 2.13
CA ASP A 95 27.82 -2.32 2.88
C ASP A 95 26.66 -1.35 2.58
N VAL A 96 26.95 -0.20 1.98
CA VAL A 96 25.94 0.83 1.68
C VAL A 96 25.22 0.55 0.36
N ARG A 97 25.96 0.05 -0.65
CA ARG A 97 25.44 -0.25 -1.98
C ARG A 97 25.96 -1.58 -2.49
N HIS A 98 25.07 -2.41 -3.03
CA HIS A 98 25.43 -3.63 -3.71
C HIS A 98 25.22 -3.44 -5.20
N ARG A 99 26.25 -3.71 -6.00
CA ARG A 99 26.16 -3.70 -7.46
C ARG A 99 26.32 -5.11 -7.98
N TYR A 100 25.46 -5.44 -8.93
CA TYR A 100 25.46 -6.71 -9.64
C TYR A 100 25.54 -6.43 -11.13
N SER A 101 26.39 -7.18 -11.86
CA SER A 101 26.60 -7.02 -13.30
C SER A 101 26.48 -8.35 -14.01
N SER A 102 25.91 -8.33 -15.19
CA SER A 102 25.84 -9.46 -16.12
C SER A 102 25.89 -8.99 -17.58
N VAL A 103 25.86 -9.93 -18.51
CA VAL A 103 25.70 -9.63 -19.95
C VAL A 103 24.34 -9.01 -20.28
N GLN A 104 23.33 -9.20 -19.43
CA GLN A 104 21.98 -8.68 -19.63
C GLN A 104 21.79 -7.28 -19.03
N GLY A 105 22.71 -6.79 -18.19
CA GLY A 105 22.59 -5.48 -17.59
C GLY A 105 23.29 -5.32 -16.24
N THR A 106 22.89 -4.27 -15.52
CA THR A 106 23.43 -3.95 -14.18
C THR A 106 22.29 -3.65 -13.22
N ALA A 107 22.44 -4.06 -11.97
CA ALA A 107 21.52 -3.74 -10.88
C ALA A 107 22.27 -3.14 -9.70
N GLU A 108 21.75 -2.07 -9.13
CA GLU A 108 22.26 -1.41 -7.92
C GLU A 108 21.18 -1.40 -6.85
N PHE A 109 21.54 -1.78 -5.61
CA PHE A 109 20.66 -1.78 -4.45
C PHE A 109 21.28 -0.96 -3.33
N SER A 110 20.49 -0.16 -2.65
CA SER A 110 20.90 0.67 -1.53
C SER A 110 20.27 0.22 -0.21
N MET A 111 20.90 0.56 0.91
CA MET A 111 20.43 0.18 2.25
C MET A 111 18.98 0.59 2.58
N ASN A 112 18.52 1.69 2.01
CA ASN A 112 17.14 2.18 2.20
C ASN A 112 16.09 1.46 1.36
N GLY A 113 16.47 0.43 0.58
CA GLY A 113 15.60 -0.32 -0.31
C GLY A 113 15.40 0.32 -1.68
N THR A 114 16.09 1.43 -1.99
CA THR A 114 16.10 1.94 -3.35
C THR A 114 16.95 1.03 -4.24
N PHE A 115 16.51 0.85 -5.47
CA PHE A 115 17.22 0.07 -6.46
C PHE A 115 17.07 0.68 -7.85
N SER A 116 18.03 0.35 -8.73
CA SER A 116 17.98 0.69 -10.13
C SER A 116 18.56 -0.46 -10.94
N VAL A 117 17.78 -0.94 -11.89
CA VAL A 117 18.20 -1.99 -12.84
C VAL A 117 18.22 -1.38 -14.24
N ARG A 118 19.32 -1.52 -14.95
CA ARG A 118 19.47 -1.11 -16.34
C ARG A 118 19.67 -2.34 -17.18
N PHE A 119 18.80 -2.55 -18.15
CA PHE A 119 18.86 -3.69 -19.05
C PHE A 119 19.65 -3.35 -20.31
N GLN A 120 20.40 -4.30 -20.84
CA GLN A 120 20.96 -4.20 -22.18
C GLN A 120 19.84 -4.31 -23.23
N PRO A 121 19.97 -3.64 -24.38
CA PRO A 121 18.99 -3.78 -25.45
C PRO A 121 18.74 -5.24 -25.81
N GLY A 122 17.47 -5.65 -25.80
CA GLY A 122 17.08 -7.03 -26.12
C GLY A 122 17.13 -8.02 -24.94
N ALA A 123 17.59 -7.62 -23.74
CA ALA A 123 17.58 -8.49 -22.56
C ALA A 123 16.17 -8.83 -22.07
N TRP A 124 15.28 -7.85 -22.12
CA TRP A 124 13.86 -7.99 -21.77
C TRP A 124 13.00 -7.43 -22.89
N VAL A 125 12.33 -8.31 -23.62
CA VAL A 125 11.45 -7.95 -24.74
C VAL A 125 10.08 -8.54 -24.46
N LYS A 126 9.05 -7.71 -24.50
CA LYS A 126 7.65 -8.18 -24.44
C LYS A 126 7.19 -8.69 -25.82
N GLU A 127 6.19 -9.54 -25.84
CA GLU A 127 5.49 -9.88 -27.06
C GLU A 127 4.86 -8.61 -27.66
N HIS A 128 4.92 -8.45 -28.97
CA HIS A 128 4.55 -7.21 -29.67
C HIS A 128 3.12 -6.74 -29.37
N GLU A 129 2.16 -7.66 -29.29
CA GLU A 129 0.75 -7.35 -29.02
C GLU A 129 0.40 -7.30 -27.52
N ARG A 130 1.33 -7.67 -26.64
CA ARG A 130 1.07 -7.70 -25.20
C ARG A 130 1.05 -6.29 -24.62
N PRO A 131 0.03 -5.90 -23.82
CA PRO A 131 0.00 -4.61 -23.11
C PRO A 131 1.23 -4.40 -22.23
N TYR A 132 1.69 -3.16 -22.13
CA TYR A 132 2.83 -2.81 -21.26
C TYR A 132 2.53 -3.10 -19.79
N GLU A 133 1.29 -2.88 -19.35
CA GLU A 133 0.81 -3.15 -18.00
C GLU A 133 0.99 -4.63 -17.64
N ASP A 134 0.55 -5.55 -18.51
CA ASP A 134 0.66 -7.00 -18.30
C ASP A 134 2.11 -7.48 -18.31
N ALA A 135 2.92 -6.90 -19.20
CA ALA A 135 4.36 -7.22 -19.28
C ALA A 135 5.10 -6.72 -18.03
N SER A 136 4.79 -5.51 -17.58
CA SER A 136 5.35 -4.91 -16.36
C SER A 136 4.94 -5.67 -15.12
N GLN A 137 3.65 -6.01 -14.99
CA GLN A 137 3.14 -6.81 -13.89
C GLN A 137 3.86 -8.15 -13.78
N SER A 138 4.02 -8.86 -14.91
CA SER A 138 4.77 -10.12 -14.93
C SER A 138 6.24 -9.98 -14.56
N CYS A 139 6.86 -8.84 -14.88
CA CYS A 139 8.23 -8.53 -14.48
C CYS A 139 8.33 -8.29 -12.96
N LEU A 140 7.38 -7.54 -12.40
CA LEU A 140 7.30 -7.24 -10.97
C LEU A 140 7.02 -8.50 -10.13
N GLU A 141 6.13 -9.38 -10.59
CA GLU A 141 5.83 -10.65 -9.92
C GLU A 141 7.05 -11.55 -9.78
N ARG A 142 7.98 -11.56 -10.77
CA ARG A 142 9.21 -12.35 -10.70
C ARG A 142 10.14 -11.93 -9.55
N ILE A 143 10.05 -10.70 -9.10
CA ILE A 143 10.84 -10.15 -8.01
C ILE A 143 10.05 -10.03 -6.70
N ASP A 144 8.91 -10.75 -6.63
CA ASP A 144 8.00 -10.72 -5.48
C ASP A 144 7.55 -9.29 -5.11
N PHE A 145 7.29 -8.48 -6.14
CA PHE A 145 6.74 -7.15 -5.99
C PHE A 145 5.26 -7.17 -6.40
N GLN A 146 4.38 -7.23 -5.42
CA GLN A 146 2.95 -7.06 -5.65
C GLN A 146 2.65 -5.57 -5.78
N GLY A 147 2.25 -5.13 -6.96
CA GLY A 147 2.09 -3.71 -7.27
C GLY A 147 0.72 -3.35 -7.81
N THR A 148 0.26 -2.13 -7.46
CA THR A 148 -0.90 -1.48 -8.08
C THR A 148 -0.40 -0.39 -9.02
N LEU A 149 -0.88 -0.39 -10.26
CA LEU A 149 -0.55 0.63 -11.26
C LEU A 149 -1.07 2.01 -10.81
N ILE A 150 -0.20 3.01 -10.86
CA ILE A 150 -0.51 4.41 -10.53
C ILE A 150 -0.68 5.23 -11.80
N SER A 151 0.29 5.12 -12.70
CA SER A 151 0.30 5.87 -13.95
C SER A 151 0.91 5.07 -15.09
N SER A 152 0.42 5.38 -16.29
CA SER A 152 0.96 4.90 -17.57
C SER A 152 1.06 6.13 -18.47
N GLU A 153 2.28 6.57 -18.73
CA GLU A 153 2.56 7.84 -19.41
C GLU A 153 3.53 7.64 -20.58
N SER A 154 3.45 8.52 -21.57
CA SER A 154 4.47 8.58 -22.62
C SER A 154 5.76 9.14 -22.05
N GLY A 155 6.89 8.51 -22.36
CA GLY A 155 8.20 9.00 -21.95
C GLY A 155 8.68 10.19 -22.77
N GLU A 156 9.91 10.63 -22.49
CA GLU A 156 10.51 11.81 -23.15
C GLU A 156 10.80 11.61 -24.64
N ARG A 157 10.95 10.37 -25.08
CA ARG A 157 11.28 10.03 -26.47
C ARG A 157 10.11 9.31 -27.14
N PRO A 158 9.95 9.44 -28.46
CA PRO A 158 8.97 8.65 -29.21
C PRO A 158 9.15 7.15 -28.96
N GLY A 159 8.04 6.43 -28.77
CA GLY A 159 8.03 4.99 -28.47
C GLY A 159 8.39 4.63 -27.04
N GLN A 160 8.58 5.62 -26.15
CA GLN A 160 8.76 5.37 -24.73
C GLN A 160 7.43 5.34 -23.99
N THR A 161 7.32 4.37 -23.08
CA THR A 161 6.21 4.26 -22.11
C THR A 161 6.78 4.09 -20.70
N VAL A 162 6.29 4.89 -19.78
CA VAL A 162 6.68 4.89 -18.36
C VAL A 162 5.50 4.41 -17.54
N LEU A 163 5.68 3.33 -16.79
CA LEU A 163 4.67 2.81 -15.87
C LEU A 163 5.19 2.91 -14.45
N THR A 164 4.34 3.41 -13.55
CA THR A 164 4.67 3.53 -12.14
C THR A 164 3.68 2.73 -11.29
N TYR A 165 4.21 1.97 -10.34
CA TYR A 165 3.45 1.09 -9.45
C TYR A 165 3.74 1.41 -7.99
N TYR A 166 2.73 1.35 -7.11
CA TYR A 166 2.94 1.20 -5.67
C TYR A 166 3.12 -0.26 -5.31
N GLN A 167 4.02 -0.53 -4.36
CA GLN A 167 4.08 -1.83 -3.73
C GLN A 167 2.90 -2.03 -2.79
N ASN A 168 2.31 -3.24 -2.80
CA ASN A 168 1.36 -3.66 -1.79
C ASN A 168 2.06 -4.55 -0.76
N TRP A 169 1.78 -4.31 0.51
CA TRP A 169 2.20 -5.13 1.64
C TRP A 169 0.97 -5.80 2.23
N GLU A 170 0.88 -7.12 2.09
CA GLU A 170 -0.31 -7.89 2.54
C GLU A 170 -1.65 -7.28 2.04
N GLY A 171 -1.66 -6.81 0.80
CA GLY A 171 -2.83 -6.20 0.18
C GLY A 171 -3.00 -4.69 0.47
N THR A 172 -2.17 -4.10 1.35
CA THR A 172 -2.22 -2.68 1.70
C THR A 172 -1.13 -1.90 0.96
N PRO A 173 -1.44 -0.73 0.34
CA PRO A 173 -0.45 0.04 -0.41
C PRO A 173 0.64 0.63 0.49
N LEU A 174 1.89 0.50 0.04
CA LEU A 174 3.06 1.21 0.58
C LEU A 174 3.33 2.44 -0.26
N PHE A 175 2.84 3.60 0.15
CA PHE A 175 2.95 4.83 -0.65
C PHE A 175 4.39 5.33 -0.86
N SER A 176 5.31 4.97 0.04
CA SER A 176 6.74 5.26 -0.09
C SER A 176 7.46 4.33 -1.06
N CYS A 177 6.91 3.16 -1.35
CA CYS A 177 7.54 2.15 -2.19
C CYS A 177 6.93 2.18 -3.58
N GLN A 178 7.55 2.94 -4.47
CA GLN A 178 7.16 3.06 -5.86
C GLN A 178 8.24 2.49 -6.75
N VAL A 179 7.82 1.83 -7.83
CA VAL A 179 8.71 1.32 -8.86
C VAL A 179 8.24 1.81 -10.21
N THR A 180 9.16 2.35 -10.97
CA THR A 180 8.94 2.86 -12.32
C THR A 180 9.66 1.96 -13.33
N LEU A 181 8.95 1.54 -14.37
CA LEU A 181 9.46 0.79 -15.50
C LEU A 181 9.45 1.68 -16.74
N LEU A 182 10.59 1.76 -17.41
CA LEU A 182 10.76 2.50 -18.65
C LEU A 182 10.90 1.52 -19.80
N TRP A 183 9.94 1.51 -20.68
CA TRP A 183 9.92 0.77 -21.92
C TRP A 183 10.31 1.66 -23.11
N GLN A 184 11.03 1.11 -24.07
CA GLN A 184 11.28 1.69 -25.40
C GLN A 184 10.81 0.70 -26.43
N ASP A 185 9.75 1.04 -27.15
CA ASP A 185 9.07 0.10 -28.04
C ASP A 185 8.73 -1.19 -27.24
N ASP A 186 9.13 -2.35 -27.67
CA ASP A 186 8.85 -3.61 -26.97
C ASP A 186 9.94 -4.02 -25.94
N THR A 187 10.93 -3.16 -25.66
CA THR A 187 12.08 -3.47 -24.81
C THR A 187 12.05 -2.73 -23.50
N LEU A 188 12.19 -3.43 -22.37
CA LEU A 188 12.39 -2.82 -21.06
C LEU A 188 13.82 -2.32 -20.93
N LEU A 189 13.99 -1.01 -20.73
CA LEU A 189 15.30 -0.37 -20.59
C LEU A 189 15.73 -0.22 -19.13
N ARG A 190 14.79 0.11 -18.26
CA ARG A 190 15.08 0.45 -16.86
C ARG A 190 13.92 0.06 -15.96
N MET A 191 14.28 -0.36 -14.77
CA MET A 191 13.38 -0.49 -13.63
C MET A 191 14.06 0.18 -12.45
N GLU A 192 13.40 1.13 -11.79
CA GLU A 192 13.98 1.84 -10.66
C GLU A 192 12.92 2.24 -9.66
N GLY A 193 13.32 2.38 -8.41
CA GLY A 193 12.42 2.81 -7.35
C GLY A 193 12.84 2.34 -5.98
N GLN A 194 11.86 2.15 -5.12
CA GLN A 194 12.05 1.65 -3.76
C GLN A 194 11.13 0.46 -3.51
N ARG A 195 11.69 -0.59 -2.91
CA ARG A 195 10.93 -1.76 -2.47
C ARG A 195 11.21 -2.06 -1.00
N LEU A 196 10.22 -2.61 -0.33
CA LEU A 196 10.37 -3.20 0.98
C LEU A 196 10.24 -4.72 0.84
N SER A 197 11.22 -5.46 1.36
CA SER A 197 11.18 -6.91 1.55
C SER A 197 11.61 -7.21 2.98
N GLY A 198 11.02 -8.22 3.59
CA GLY A 198 11.37 -8.59 4.96
C GLY A 198 10.21 -9.23 5.71
N THR A 199 10.35 -9.30 7.03
CA THR A 199 9.36 -9.90 7.92
C THR A 199 8.89 -8.88 8.96
N VAL A 200 7.60 -8.93 9.30
CA VAL A 200 7.06 -8.16 10.42
C VAL A 200 7.67 -8.68 11.72
N THR A 201 8.25 -7.79 12.50
CA THR A 201 8.90 -8.10 13.78
C THR A 201 8.08 -7.66 14.99
N SER A 202 7.27 -6.63 14.83
CA SER A 202 6.33 -6.19 15.84
C SER A 202 5.19 -5.39 15.21
N SER A 203 4.06 -5.35 15.88
CA SER A 203 2.95 -4.45 15.59
C SER A 203 2.56 -3.71 16.88
N SER A 204 2.14 -2.47 16.76
CA SER A 204 1.57 -1.68 17.85
C SER A 204 0.06 -1.86 17.86
N GLU A 205 -0.57 -1.67 19.04
CA GLU A 205 -2.04 -1.65 19.17
C GLU A 205 -2.64 -0.27 18.85
N GLU A 206 -1.83 0.69 18.42
CA GLU A 206 -2.31 2.01 18.03
C GLU A 206 -3.16 1.90 16.76
N GLU A 207 -4.39 2.40 16.85
CA GLU A 207 -5.31 2.43 15.72
C GLU A 207 -5.09 3.67 14.85
N THR A 208 -5.35 3.53 13.56
CA THR A 208 -5.41 4.66 12.62
C THR A 208 -6.59 5.57 12.96
N LEU A 209 -6.44 6.86 12.65
CA LEU A 209 -7.55 7.80 12.70
C LEU A 209 -8.67 7.37 11.76
N SER A 210 -9.92 7.54 12.18
CA SER A 210 -11.07 7.27 11.33
C SER A 210 -11.07 8.15 10.07
N ALA A 211 -11.59 7.63 8.97
CA ALA A 211 -11.69 8.36 7.70
C ALA A 211 -12.40 9.70 7.86
N ALA A 212 -13.47 9.76 8.65
CA ALA A 212 -14.20 10.99 8.93
C ALA A 212 -13.34 12.03 9.65
N THR A 213 -12.57 11.61 10.66
CA THR A 213 -11.62 12.50 11.37
C THR A 213 -10.56 13.05 10.44
N VAL A 214 -10.05 12.22 9.55
CA VAL A 214 -9.03 12.61 8.56
C VAL A 214 -9.60 13.63 7.57
N LEU A 215 -10.83 13.44 7.07
CA LEU A 215 -11.48 14.41 6.18
C LEU A 215 -11.65 15.80 6.83
N VAL A 216 -12.01 15.85 8.11
CA VAL A 216 -12.11 17.11 8.84
C VAL A 216 -10.73 17.76 9.03
N ARG A 217 -9.69 16.99 9.33
CA ARG A 217 -8.31 17.48 9.42
C ARG A 217 -7.78 17.95 8.06
N PHE A 218 -8.09 17.21 7.00
CA PHE A 218 -7.75 17.62 5.63
C PHE A 218 -8.36 18.99 5.29
N LEU A 219 -9.65 19.17 5.57
CA LEU A 219 -10.31 20.45 5.35
C LEU A 219 -9.64 21.60 6.12
N ALA A 220 -9.30 21.37 7.39
CA ALA A 220 -8.58 22.35 8.19
C ALA A 220 -7.22 22.69 7.55
N GLY A 221 -6.44 21.68 7.14
CA GLY A 221 -5.15 21.88 6.47
C GLY A 221 -5.24 22.61 5.14
N VAL A 222 -6.24 22.31 4.30
CA VAL A 222 -6.49 23.01 3.05
C VAL A 222 -6.83 24.48 3.31
N THR A 223 -7.69 24.75 4.31
CA THR A 223 -8.13 26.09 4.66
C THR A 223 -6.99 26.92 5.25
N GLU A 224 -6.24 26.39 6.19
CA GLU A 224 -5.10 27.07 6.83
C GLU A 224 -3.94 27.27 5.86
N GLY A 225 -3.68 26.30 4.99
CA GLY A 225 -2.62 26.35 3.98
C GLY A 225 -2.95 27.26 2.77
N GLY A 226 -4.19 27.72 2.65
CA GLY A 226 -4.64 28.53 1.51
C GLY A 226 -4.63 27.76 0.18
N PHE A 227 -4.68 26.41 0.24
CA PHE A 227 -4.73 25.57 -0.96
C PHE A 227 -6.13 25.61 -1.58
N VAL A 228 -6.17 25.52 -2.92
CA VAL A 228 -7.42 25.45 -3.67
C VAL A 228 -7.69 23.98 -3.97
N CYS A 229 -8.79 23.46 -3.46
CA CYS A 229 -9.28 22.12 -3.74
C CYS A 229 -10.80 22.20 -3.94
N SER A 230 -11.31 21.65 -5.04
CA SER A 230 -12.75 21.63 -5.32
C SER A 230 -13.35 20.23 -5.27
N ARG A 231 -12.52 19.20 -5.40
CA ARG A 231 -12.98 17.82 -5.43
C ARG A 231 -11.93 16.87 -4.86
N ILE A 232 -12.40 15.91 -4.06
CA ILE A 232 -11.64 14.72 -3.70
C ILE A 232 -11.98 13.63 -4.72
N ASP A 233 -10.95 13.08 -5.37
CA ASP A 233 -11.10 12.00 -6.34
C ASP A 233 -11.07 10.63 -5.67
N GLU A 234 -10.17 10.46 -4.67
CA GLU A 234 -9.96 9.18 -4.01
C GLU A 234 -9.40 9.36 -2.59
N MET A 235 -9.74 8.42 -1.71
CA MET A 235 -9.19 8.34 -0.36
C MET A 235 -8.83 6.89 -0.04
N ASN A 236 -7.54 6.62 0.22
CA ASN A 236 -7.02 5.29 0.47
C ASN A 236 -6.18 5.24 1.74
N ALA A 237 -6.36 4.18 2.51
CA ALA A 237 -5.46 3.85 3.61
C ALA A 237 -4.24 3.09 3.11
N GLY A 238 -3.11 3.29 3.75
CA GLY A 238 -1.87 2.59 3.43
C GLY A 238 -0.77 2.91 4.42
N TYR A 239 0.46 2.56 4.06
CA TYR A 239 1.62 2.79 4.90
C TYR A 239 2.61 3.77 4.27
N LEU A 240 3.27 4.56 5.13
CA LEU A 240 4.49 5.29 4.81
C LEU A 240 5.67 4.74 5.59
N ILE A 241 6.84 4.71 4.95
CA ILE A 241 8.13 4.51 5.61
C ILE A 241 8.60 5.86 6.13
N VAL A 242 8.59 6.04 7.45
CA VAL A 242 9.00 7.31 8.09
C VAL A 242 10.53 7.45 8.12
N SER A 243 11.26 6.34 8.23
CA SER A 243 12.72 6.32 8.22
C SER A 243 13.27 5.18 7.39
N GLY A 244 13.88 5.51 6.26
CA GLY A 244 14.45 4.53 5.32
C GLY A 244 15.80 3.93 5.75
N THR A 245 16.49 4.51 6.74
CA THR A 245 17.84 4.12 7.14
C THR A 245 17.91 3.34 8.45
N THR A 246 16.84 3.35 9.25
CA THR A 246 16.77 2.58 10.50
C THR A 246 16.53 1.10 10.23
N ARG A 247 17.10 0.26 11.07
CA ARG A 247 16.81 -1.18 11.10
C ARG A 247 16.36 -1.53 12.51
N PRO A 248 15.15 -2.02 12.69
CA PRO A 248 14.09 -2.30 11.69
C PRO A 248 13.44 -1.02 11.12
N VAL A 249 12.65 -1.21 10.05
CA VAL A 249 11.92 -0.14 9.35
C VAL A 249 10.53 0.00 9.97
N GLU A 250 10.13 1.22 10.28
CA GLU A 250 8.78 1.52 10.78
C GLU A 250 7.85 1.90 9.62
N LEU A 251 6.70 1.21 9.57
CA LEU A 251 5.57 1.49 8.69
C LEU A 251 4.49 2.19 9.49
N THR A 252 4.27 3.45 9.18
CA THR A 252 3.22 4.26 9.82
C THR A 252 1.97 4.22 8.98
N PRO A 253 0.80 3.85 9.54
CA PRO A 253 -0.48 3.93 8.85
C PRO A 253 -0.81 5.38 8.51
N VAL A 254 -1.25 5.60 7.29
CA VAL A 254 -1.65 6.93 6.80
C VAL A 254 -2.85 6.83 5.88
N TRP A 255 -3.57 7.95 5.75
CA TRP A 255 -4.55 8.14 4.71
C TRP A 255 -3.97 9.01 3.60
N ARG A 256 -4.13 8.58 2.37
CA ARG A 256 -3.83 9.37 1.19
C ARG A 256 -5.11 9.90 0.58
N ILE A 257 -5.21 11.22 0.41
CA ILE A 257 -6.33 11.88 -0.23
C ILE A 257 -5.83 12.44 -1.56
N THR A 258 -6.40 11.96 -2.65
CA THR A 258 -6.13 12.45 -4.01
C THR A 258 -7.23 13.43 -4.40
N THR A 259 -6.84 14.60 -4.90
CA THR A 259 -7.74 15.68 -5.25
C THR A 259 -7.46 16.17 -6.67
N ASP A 260 -8.31 17.07 -7.16
CA ASP A 260 -8.12 17.79 -8.42
C ASP A 260 -6.88 18.69 -8.44
N SER A 261 -6.27 19.00 -7.28
CA SER A 261 -5.07 19.83 -7.16
C SER A 261 -3.80 19.07 -6.76
N GLY A 262 -3.91 17.78 -6.41
CA GLY A 262 -2.79 16.93 -6.02
C GLY A 262 -3.14 15.90 -4.96
N ALA A 263 -2.12 15.25 -4.39
CA ALA A 263 -2.26 14.25 -3.33
C ALA A 263 -1.71 14.79 -2.00
N TYR A 264 -2.41 14.46 -0.92
CA TYR A 264 -2.14 14.87 0.46
C TYR A 264 -2.02 13.68 1.38
#